data_9addfbdad30f37c51f4182aa547362dc
#
_entry.id   9addfbdad30f37c51f4182aa547362dc
#
_cell.length_a   1.000
_cell.length_b   1.000
_cell.length_c   1.000
_cell.angle_alpha   90.00
_cell.angle_beta   90.00
_cell.angle_gamma   90.00
#
_symmetry.space_group_name_H-M   'P 1'
#
loop_
_entity.id
_entity.type
_entity.pdbx_description
1 polymer ?
#
loop_
_entity_poly.entity_id
_entity_poly.type
_entity_poly.pdbx_seq_one_letter_code
_entity_poly.pdbx_strand_id
1 'polypeptide(L)'
;MSEKLSFVSPTANSPWGTYLSQVDRVVPYLGPLARWVETLKRPKRALIVDVPIEMDDGTIAHFEGYRVQHNMSRGPGKGGVRFHPDVTLEEVMALSAWMTIKTAAVNLPYGGAKGGIRVDPKKLSLQELEKITRRYTSEIGIIIGPHTDIPAPDVNTNGQIMAWMMDTYSMNVGGTATGVVTGKPLHLGGSLGRVKATGRGVFVTGREAARRLGMDLRGARIAVQGFGNVGSVAAELFAEAGAKIVAVQDHTGTIVNTNGLDLAQLIPVANKEGVVAFKSGGDIVPNEDFWNVACDILIPAALEGQITAERAQKTTAKLVLEGANGPTVPQADDILAERGVLVVPDVICNAGGVTVSYFEWVQDFSSFFWDEDEINVRLDRIMMNALNQIWDTADKHKITLRTATYAVACERILMARQERGLYP
;
A
#
# COMPACT_ATOMS: atom_id res chain seq x y z
N MET A 1 22.99 -7.78 22.91
CA MET A 1 21.97 -8.80 22.54
C MET A 1 20.65 -8.10 22.44
N SER A 2 20.01 -8.11 21.28
CA SER A 2 18.63 -7.60 21.16
C SER A 2 17.71 -8.60 21.86
N GLU A 3 17.14 -8.23 23.00
CA GLU A 3 16.13 -9.05 23.66
C GLU A 3 14.90 -9.18 22.73
N LYS A 4 14.41 -10.39 22.56
CA LYS A 4 13.19 -10.67 21.79
C LYS A 4 12.00 -9.96 22.46
N LEU A 5 11.05 -9.50 21.66
CA LEU A 5 9.79 -8.99 22.19
C LEU A 5 9.05 -10.13 22.90
N SER A 6 8.61 -9.93 24.15
CA SER A 6 7.99 -10.97 24.96
C SER A 6 6.59 -11.39 24.48
N PHE A 7 5.94 -10.53 23.66
CA PHE A 7 4.56 -10.70 23.21
C PHE A 7 4.44 -11.15 21.74
N VAL A 8 5.57 -11.33 21.05
CA VAL A 8 5.62 -11.82 19.67
C VAL A 8 6.82 -12.73 19.50
N SER A 9 6.58 -13.90 18.95
CA SER A 9 7.62 -14.91 18.63
C SER A 9 7.65 -15.12 17.10
N PRO A 10 8.29 -14.20 16.35
CA PRO A 10 8.25 -14.24 14.89
C PRO A 10 8.98 -15.48 14.36
N THR A 11 8.38 -16.14 13.38
CA THR A 11 9.05 -17.13 12.55
C THR A 11 9.61 -16.45 11.28
N ALA A 12 10.53 -17.14 10.58
CA ALA A 12 11.12 -16.59 9.36
C ALA A 12 10.09 -16.22 8.28
N ASN A 13 8.96 -16.92 8.26
CA ASN A 13 7.89 -16.73 7.28
C ASN A 13 6.71 -15.92 7.82
N SER A 14 6.75 -15.47 9.08
CA SER A 14 5.70 -14.62 9.61
C SER A 14 5.84 -13.19 9.06
N PRO A 15 4.76 -12.38 9.02
CA PRO A 15 4.83 -11.00 8.54
C PRO A 15 5.91 -10.18 9.25
N TRP A 16 6.00 -10.27 10.58
CA TRP A 16 7.02 -9.55 11.35
C TRP A 16 8.43 -10.08 11.09
N GLY A 17 8.61 -11.41 10.97
CA GLY A 17 9.89 -12.02 10.61
C GLY A 17 10.37 -11.59 9.23
N THR A 18 9.46 -11.50 8.26
CA THR A 18 9.75 -10.99 6.91
C THR A 18 10.23 -9.55 6.97
N TYR A 19 9.53 -8.68 7.70
CA TYR A 19 9.96 -7.28 7.88
C TYR A 19 11.36 -7.19 8.50
N LEU A 20 11.64 -7.94 9.57
CA LEU A 20 12.96 -7.97 10.21
C LEU A 20 14.06 -8.38 9.24
N SER A 21 13.83 -9.41 8.45
CA SER A 21 14.76 -9.87 7.40
C SER A 21 15.03 -8.78 6.34
N GLN A 22 14.00 -8.04 5.94
CA GLN A 22 14.15 -6.93 4.99
C GLN A 22 15.01 -5.79 5.56
N VAL A 23 14.84 -5.46 6.85
CA VAL A 23 15.68 -4.48 7.55
C VAL A 23 17.12 -4.96 7.65
N ASP A 24 17.36 -6.24 8.01
CA ASP A 24 18.70 -6.79 8.14
C ASP A 24 19.48 -6.77 6.81
N ARG A 25 18.80 -6.98 5.69
CA ARG A 25 19.43 -6.94 4.35
C ARG A 25 20.03 -5.58 4.01
N VAL A 26 19.54 -4.47 4.58
CA VAL A 26 20.01 -3.12 4.25
C VAL A 26 21.04 -2.57 5.23
N VAL A 27 21.29 -3.23 6.35
CA VAL A 27 22.29 -2.82 7.35
C VAL A 27 23.66 -2.48 6.74
N PRO A 28 24.22 -3.27 5.79
CA PRO A 28 25.52 -2.98 5.16
C PRO A 28 25.58 -1.64 4.44
N TYR A 29 24.43 -1.08 4.04
CA TYR A 29 24.36 0.17 3.26
C TYR A 29 24.11 1.41 4.12
N LEU A 30 23.90 1.25 5.43
CA LEU A 30 23.53 2.34 6.36
C LEU A 30 24.72 3.06 6.99
N GLY A 31 25.95 2.55 6.82
CA GLY A 31 27.17 3.16 7.38
C GLY A 31 27.03 3.44 8.88
N PRO A 32 27.36 4.65 9.37
CA PRO A 32 27.29 5.00 10.80
C PRO A 32 25.88 4.93 11.40
N LEU A 33 24.84 4.98 10.58
CA LEU A 33 23.44 4.88 11.03
C LEU A 33 23.05 3.45 11.45
N ALA A 34 23.83 2.44 11.07
CA ALA A 34 23.57 1.04 11.43
C ALA A 34 23.42 0.83 12.94
N ARG A 35 24.07 1.64 13.77
CA ARG A 35 23.95 1.58 15.25
C ARG A 35 22.52 1.82 15.73
N TRP A 36 21.69 2.50 14.93
CA TRP A 36 20.31 2.82 15.29
C TRP A 36 19.28 1.79 14.77
N VAL A 37 19.72 0.79 14.01
CA VAL A 37 18.84 -0.14 13.29
C VAL A 37 17.89 -0.91 14.21
N GLU A 38 18.31 -1.20 15.44
CA GLU A 38 17.48 -1.88 16.43
C GLU A 38 16.21 -1.08 16.77
N THR A 39 16.21 0.24 16.56
CA THR A 39 15.00 1.07 16.74
C THR A 39 13.95 0.83 15.65
N LEU A 40 14.32 0.24 14.51
CA LEU A 40 13.40 -0.18 13.45
C LEU A 40 12.81 -1.57 13.70
N LYS A 41 13.43 -2.36 14.56
CA LYS A 41 12.99 -3.73 14.86
C LYS A 41 12.02 -3.81 16.05
N ARG A 42 11.51 -2.67 16.50
CA ARG A 42 10.59 -2.56 17.63
C ARG A 42 9.53 -1.52 17.35
N PRO A 43 8.24 -1.82 17.55
CA PRO A 43 7.23 -0.78 17.50
C PRO A 43 7.40 0.15 18.69
N LYS A 44 7.14 1.43 18.48
CA LYS A 44 7.15 2.44 19.53
C LYS A 44 6.07 2.16 20.58
N ARG A 45 4.90 1.66 20.12
CA ARG A 45 3.74 1.43 20.98
C ARG A 45 2.75 0.51 20.27
N ALA A 46 2.15 -0.39 21.03
CA ALA A 46 1.02 -1.20 20.62
C ALA A 46 -0.10 -1.04 21.65
N LEU A 47 -1.31 -0.79 21.18
CA LEU A 47 -2.52 -0.73 21.99
C LEU A 47 -3.44 -1.86 21.55
N ILE A 48 -3.88 -2.66 22.50
CA ILE A 48 -4.89 -3.71 22.36
C ILE A 48 -6.11 -3.23 23.13
N VAL A 49 -7.27 -3.28 22.52
CA VAL A 49 -8.52 -2.79 23.11
C VAL A 49 -9.63 -3.81 22.97
N ASP A 50 -10.50 -3.87 23.98
CA ASP A 50 -11.79 -4.54 23.89
C ASP A 50 -12.82 -3.56 23.29
N VAL A 51 -13.59 -4.05 22.33
CA VAL A 51 -14.60 -3.27 21.59
C VAL A 51 -15.98 -3.91 21.83
N PRO A 52 -16.62 -3.70 22.99
CA PRO A 52 -17.97 -4.20 23.24
C PRO A 52 -19.01 -3.36 22.52
N ILE A 53 -19.97 -4.04 21.87
CA ILE A 53 -21.16 -3.41 21.30
C ILE A 53 -22.42 -4.22 21.63
N GLU A 54 -23.55 -3.54 21.67
CA GLU A 54 -24.87 -4.18 21.64
C GLU A 54 -25.26 -4.50 20.20
N MET A 55 -25.44 -5.79 19.94
CA MET A 55 -25.88 -6.31 18.64
C MET A 55 -27.36 -5.99 18.41
N ASP A 56 -27.82 -6.14 17.17
CA ASP A 56 -29.21 -5.85 16.80
C ASP A 56 -30.23 -6.81 17.46
N ASP A 57 -29.76 -7.98 17.90
CA ASP A 57 -30.57 -8.94 18.69
C ASP A 57 -30.57 -8.66 20.20
N GLY A 58 -29.89 -7.58 20.64
CA GLY A 58 -29.80 -7.17 22.05
C GLY A 58 -28.71 -7.90 22.85
N THR A 59 -27.94 -8.79 22.23
CA THR A 59 -26.79 -9.43 22.89
C THR A 59 -25.58 -8.49 22.92
N ILE A 60 -24.68 -8.68 23.90
CA ILE A 60 -23.41 -7.94 23.94
C ILE A 60 -22.33 -8.82 23.31
N ALA A 61 -21.72 -8.30 22.26
CA ALA A 61 -20.57 -8.91 21.59
C ALA A 61 -19.29 -8.13 21.90
N HIS A 62 -18.18 -8.85 21.99
CA HIS A 62 -16.84 -8.33 22.25
C HIS A 62 -15.93 -8.58 21.05
N PHE A 63 -15.21 -7.57 20.61
CA PHE A 63 -14.25 -7.67 19.51
C PHE A 63 -12.89 -7.16 19.96
N GLU A 64 -11.85 -7.82 19.49
CA GLU A 64 -10.48 -7.42 19.78
C GLU A 64 -9.98 -6.41 18.74
N GLY A 65 -9.55 -5.25 19.20
CA GLY A 65 -9.02 -4.16 18.38
C GLY A 65 -7.55 -3.87 18.64
N TYR A 66 -6.83 -3.42 17.60
CA TYR A 66 -5.40 -3.11 17.66
C TYR A 66 -5.11 -1.74 17.04
N ARG A 67 -4.20 -0.97 17.65
CA ARG A 67 -3.52 0.14 16.99
C ARG A 67 -2.04 0.11 17.32
N VAL A 68 -1.18 -0.05 16.30
CA VAL A 68 0.27 -0.09 16.47
C VAL A 68 0.90 1.12 15.79
N GLN A 69 1.75 1.82 16.54
CA GLN A 69 2.62 2.90 16.07
C GLN A 69 4.05 2.36 16.01
N HIS A 70 4.58 2.17 14.80
CA HIS A 70 5.89 1.57 14.66
C HIS A 70 7.01 2.59 14.89
N ASN A 71 7.13 3.61 14.07
CA ASN A 71 8.17 4.63 14.18
C ASN A 71 7.58 6.00 13.83
N MET A 72 7.83 6.98 14.66
CA MET A 72 7.30 8.35 14.53
C MET A 72 8.41 9.39 14.51
N SER A 73 9.64 9.00 14.17
CA SER A 73 10.78 9.92 14.13
C SER A 73 10.61 11.02 13.09
N ARG A 74 9.91 10.74 11.99
CA ARG A 74 9.70 11.68 10.88
C ARG A 74 8.40 12.48 10.95
N GLY A 75 7.47 12.09 11.79
CA GLY A 75 6.17 12.75 11.91
C GLY A 75 5.10 11.84 12.51
N PRO A 76 3.83 12.25 12.42
CA PRO A 76 2.72 11.48 12.96
C PRO A 76 2.64 10.09 12.32
N GLY A 77 2.12 9.13 13.08
CA GLY A 77 1.82 7.80 12.56
C GLY A 77 0.83 7.87 11.40
N LYS A 78 1.00 7.06 10.37
CA LYS A 78 0.08 6.99 9.22
C LYS A 78 -0.16 5.55 8.82
N GLY A 79 -1.43 5.16 8.70
CA GLY A 79 -1.78 3.84 8.19
C GLY A 79 -3.22 3.44 8.40
N GLY A 80 -3.68 2.47 7.60
CA GLY A 80 -5.05 2.03 7.54
C GLY A 80 -5.56 1.31 8.79
N VAL A 81 -6.86 1.12 8.84
CA VAL A 81 -7.56 0.26 9.81
C VAL A 81 -8.25 -0.87 9.03
N ARG A 82 -7.96 -2.12 9.37
CA ARG A 82 -8.44 -3.32 8.71
C ARG A 82 -9.53 -4.00 9.55
N PHE A 83 -10.62 -4.39 8.91
CA PHE A 83 -11.64 -5.24 9.54
C PHE A 83 -11.57 -6.63 8.89
N HIS A 84 -11.06 -7.61 9.62
CA HIS A 84 -10.92 -8.97 9.11
C HIS A 84 -10.90 -10.00 10.26
N PRO A 85 -11.49 -11.20 10.10
CA PRO A 85 -11.53 -12.20 11.18
C PRO A 85 -10.15 -12.73 11.59
N ASP A 86 -9.17 -12.67 10.70
CA ASP A 86 -7.81 -13.19 10.93
C ASP A 86 -6.79 -12.13 11.37
N VAL A 87 -7.24 -10.90 11.68
CA VAL A 87 -6.34 -9.84 12.18
C VAL A 87 -5.66 -10.29 13.46
N THR A 88 -4.34 -10.14 13.51
CA THR A 88 -3.50 -10.42 14.67
C THR A 88 -2.60 -9.25 15.02
N LEU A 89 -2.13 -9.19 16.26
CA LEU A 89 -1.16 -8.18 16.69
C LEU A 89 0.12 -8.21 15.82
N GLU A 90 0.64 -9.39 15.53
CA GLU A 90 1.86 -9.56 14.74
C GLU A 90 1.70 -9.01 13.31
N GLU A 91 0.56 -9.31 12.66
CA GLU A 91 0.24 -8.75 11.34
C GLU A 91 0.17 -7.22 11.38
N VAL A 92 -0.57 -6.66 12.36
CA VAL A 92 -0.71 -5.21 12.50
C VAL A 92 0.64 -4.54 12.79
N MET A 93 1.52 -5.18 13.57
CA MET A 93 2.90 -4.72 13.79
C MET A 93 3.69 -4.65 12.48
N ALA A 94 3.70 -5.72 11.70
CA ALA A 94 4.40 -5.78 10.41
C ALA A 94 3.88 -4.71 9.44
N LEU A 95 2.56 -4.61 9.31
CA LEU A 95 1.92 -3.62 8.45
C LEU A 95 2.24 -2.18 8.88
N SER A 96 2.32 -1.90 10.20
CA SER A 96 2.72 -0.59 10.72
C SER A 96 4.18 -0.25 10.39
N ALA A 97 5.04 -1.25 10.39
CA ALA A 97 6.46 -1.11 10.04
C ALA A 97 6.64 -0.88 8.52
N TRP A 98 5.94 -1.64 7.69
CA TRP A 98 5.92 -1.38 6.24
C TRP A 98 5.36 -0.02 5.89
N MET A 99 4.38 0.51 6.65
CA MET A 99 3.94 1.90 6.50
C MET A 99 5.06 2.90 6.81
N THR A 100 5.87 2.67 7.86
CA THR A 100 7.05 3.50 8.15
C THR A 100 8.01 3.53 6.98
N ILE A 101 8.33 2.37 6.40
CA ILE A 101 9.21 2.27 5.23
C ILE A 101 8.60 2.98 4.02
N LYS A 102 7.32 2.73 3.73
CA LYS A 102 6.62 3.32 2.58
C LYS A 102 6.58 4.84 2.62
N THR A 103 6.20 5.44 3.75
CA THR A 103 6.15 6.90 3.89
C THR A 103 7.54 7.54 3.80
N ALA A 104 8.57 6.88 4.33
CA ALA A 104 9.94 7.33 4.22
C ALA A 104 10.50 7.17 2.79
N ALA A 105 10.15 6.10 2.07
CA ALA A 105 10.60 5.87 0.69
C ALA A 105 10.15 7.00 -0.25
N VAL A 106 8.93 7.49 -0.11
CA VAL A 106 8.41 8.64 -0.89
C VAL A 106 8.63 9.99 -0.21
N ASN A 107 9.46 10.02 0.84
CA ASN A 107 9.86 11.22 1.56
C ASN A 107 8.69 12.05 2.12
N LEU A 108 7.63 11.41 2.58
CA LEU A 108 6.54 12.08 3.27
C LEU A 108 6.89 12.33 4.75
N PRO A 109 6.38 13.39 5.37
CA PRO A 109 6.65 13.74 6.77
C PRO A 109 5.80 12.91 7.73
N TYR A 110 5.80 11.59 7.56
CA TYR A 110 5.04 10.64 8.34
C TYR A 110 5.91 9.55 8.96
N GLY A 111 5.47 9.07 10.10
CA GLY A 111 5.83 7.76 10.60
C GLY A 111 4.91 6.67 10.03
N GLY A 112 4.94 5.49 10.66
CA GLY A 112 4.07 4.38 10.30
C GLY A 112 3.21 3.90 11.46
N ALA A 113 1.96 3.68 11.18
CA ALA A 113 0.99 3.07 12.09
C ALA A 113 0.07 2.12 11.33
N LYS A 114 -0.61 1.26 12.05
CA LYS A 114 -1.63 0.36 11.52
C LYS A 114 -2.64 0.01 12.61
N GLY A 115 -3.90 -0.16 12.22
CA GLY A 115 -4.94 -0.64 13.10
C GLY A 115 -5.72 -1.79 12.49
N GLY A 116 -6.52 -2.44 13.30
CA GLY A 116 -7.46 -3.46 12.85
C GLY A 116 -8.39 -3.92 13.95
N ILE A 117 -9.49 -4.50 13.54
CA ILE A 117 -10.44 -5.18 14.41
C ILE A 117 -10.60 -6.61 13.91
N ARG A 118 -10.53 -7.56 14.82
CA ARG A 118 -10.78 -8.96 14.53
C ARG A 118 -12.28 -9.21 14.42
N VAL A 119 -12.82 -9.03 13.23
CA VAL A 119 -14.25 -9.12 12.94
C VAL A 119 -14.49 -9.52 11.49
N ASP A 120 -15.56 -10.27 11.23
CA ASP A 120 -16.07 -10.48 9.87
C ASP A 120 -17.17 -9.45 9.57
N PRO A 121 -16.85 -8.35 8.86
CA PRO A 121 -17.83 -7.28 8.62
C PRO A 121 -19.01 -7.70 7.73
N LYS A 122 -18.90 -8.82 7.01
CA LYS A 122 -20.00 -9.36 6.19
C LYS A 122 -21.14 -9.96 7.04
N LYS A 123 -20.85 -10.22 8.32
CA LYS A 123 -21.83 -10.75 9.29
C LYS A 123 -22.49 -9.66 10.12
N LEU A 124 -22.09 -8.41 9.93
CA LEU A 124 -22.61 -7.27 10.67
C LEU A 124 -23.62 -6.47 9.83
N SER A 125 -24.64 -5.94 10.50
CA SER A 125 -25.48 -4.90 9.92
C SER A 125 -24.70 -3.59 9.79
N LEU A 126 -25.24 -2.65 9.03
CA LEU A 126 -24.64 -1.32 8.90
C LEU A 126 -24.58 -0.58 10.24
N GLN A 127 -25.60 -0.78 11.10
CA GLN A 127 -25.68 -0.18 12.43
C GLN A 127 -24.65 -0.80 13.38
N GLU A 128 -24.48 -2.10 13.36
CA GLU A 128 -23.44 -2.79 14.13
C GLU A 128 -22.04 -2.37 13.68
N LEU A 129 -21.85 -2.21 12.37
CA LEU A 129 -20.58 -1.74 11.81
C LEU A 129 -20.27 -0.29 12.23
N GLU A 130 -21.28 0.56 12.34
CA GLU A 130 -21.15 1.92 12.89
C GLU A 130 -20.80 1.87 14.38
N LYS A 131 -21.52 1.09 15.18
CA LYS A 131 -21.27 0.93 16.63
C LYS A 131 -19.83 0.47 16.90
N ILE A 132 -19.36 -0.58 16.21
CA ILE A 132 -18.00 -1.11 16.39
C ILE A 132 -16.93 -0.09 15.99
N THR A 133 -17.16 0.65 14.89
CA THR A 133 -16.24 1.70 14.43
C THR A 133 -16.13 2.83 15.44
N ARG A 134 -17.27 3.33 15.94
CA ARG A 134 -17.29 4.41 16.94
C ARG A 134 -16.67 3.97 18.26
N ARG A 135 -16.99 2.77 18.73
CA ARG A 135 -16.39 2.23 19.96
C ARG A 135 -14.89 2.07 19.83
N TYR A 136 -14.42 1.43 18.77
CA TYR A 136 -12.99 1.32 18.50
C TYR A 136 -12.29 2.69 18.45
N THR A 137 -12.90 3.67 17.80
CA THR A 137 -12.34 5.02 17.69
C THR A 137 -12.21 5.69 19.06
N SER A 138 -13.18 5.52 19.94
CA SER A 138 -13.10 6.02 21.32
C SER A 138 -11.96 5.38 22.09
N GLU A 139 -11.78 4.06 21.97
CA GLU A 139 -10.72 3.34 22.69
C GLU A 139 -9.31 3.74 22.22
N ILE A 140 -9.12 3.89 20.90
CA ILE A 140 -7.81 4.32 20.36
C ILE A 140 -7.63 5.84 20.37
N GLY A 141 -8.65 6.61 20.74
CA GLY A 141 -8.66 8.08 20.77
C GLY A 141 -7.50 8.69 21.58
N ILE A 142 -7.01 7.96 22.57
CA ILE A 142 -5.87 8.38 23.41
C ILE A 142 -4.53 8.42 22.66
N ILE A 143 -4.40 7.77 21.50
CA ILE A 143 -3.13 7.73 20.74
C ILE A 143 -3.27 8.23 19.30
N ILE A 144 -4.49 8.36 18.75
CA ILE A 144 -4.70 8.95 17.43
C ILE A 144 -4.89 10.47 17.52
N GLY A 145 -4.78 11.13 16.38
CA GLY A 145 -5.00 12.58 16.27
C GLY A 145 -4.34 13.17 15.04
N PRO A 146 -4.76 14.37 14.61
CA PRO A 146 -4.28 15.00 13.38
C PRO A 146 -2.77 15.23 13.34
N HIS A 147 -2.12 15.36 14.50
CA HIS A 147 -0.66 15.56 14.63
C HIS A 147 0.05 14.36 15.27
N THR A 148 -0.68 13.31 15.62
CA THR A 148 -0.15 12.18 16.39
C THR A 148 -0.13 10.90 15.57
N ASP A 149 -1.30 10.48 15.08
CA ASP A 149 -1.47 9.24 14.34
C ASP A 149 -2.78 9.30 13.54
N ILE A 150 -2.69 9.11 12.23
CA ILE A 150 -3.75 9.40 11.27
C ILE A 150 -4.20 8.10 10.60
N PRO A 151 -5.35 7.52 11.01
CA PRO A 151 -5.97 6.38 10.35
C PRO A 151 -6.36 6.66 8.89
N ALA A 152 -6.54 5.59 8.11
CA ALA A 152 -6.99 5.61 6.73
C ALA A 152 -7.77 4.32 6.42
N PRO A 153 -8.44 4.21 5.26
CA PRO A 153 -9.06 2.96 4.83
C PRO A 153 -8.03 1.86 4.57
N ASP A 154 -8.45 0.63 4.79
CA ASP A 154 -7.73 -0.60 4.44
C ASP A 154 -8.76 -1.70 4.10
N VAL A 155 -8.39 -2.98 4.19
CA VAL A 155 -9.30 -4.10 3.88
C VAL A 155 -10.61 -3.98 4.67
N ASN A 156 -11.72 -4.04 3.96
CA ASN A 156 -13.10 -3.95 4.47
C ASN A 156 -13.43 -2.67 5.25
N THR A 157 -12.69 -1.59 5.02
CA THR A 157 -13.04 -0.24 5.49
C THR A 157 -13.05 0.75 4.32
N ASN A 158 -13.80 1.82 4.46
CA ASN A 158 -14.07 2.77 3.37
C ASN A 158 -14.27 4.20 3.89
N GLY A 159 -14.66 5.10 3.02
CA GLY A 159 -14.92 6.49 3.36
C GLY A 159 -16.00 6.69 4.44
N GLN A 160 -17.03 5.83 4.47
CA GLN A 160 -18.07 5.89 5.50
C GLN A 160 -17.50 5.54 6.89
N ILE A 161 -16.67 4.51 6.97
CA ILE A 161 -15.94 4.17 8.21
C ILE A 161 -15.07 5.34 8.68
N MET A 162 -14.36 5.98 7.75
CA MET A 162 -13.56 7.17 8.07
C MET A 162 -14.41 8.36 8.54
N ALA A 163 -15.60 8.54 7.97
CA ALA A 163 -16.54 9.56 8.42
C ALA A 163 -16.96 9.33 9.88
N TRP A 164 -17.31 8.09 10.25
CA TRP A 164 -17.66 7.76 11.63
C TRP A 164 -16.49 7.92 12.60
N MET A 165 -15.27 7.55 12.17
CA MET A 165 -14.06 7.77 12.97
C MET A 165 -13.79 9.25 13.21
N MET A 166 -13.89 10.07 12.15
CA MET A 166 -13.71 11.53 12.25
C MET A 166 -14.75 12.17 13.17
N ASP A 167 -16.02 11.80 13.00
CA ASP A 167 -17.13 12.31 13.81
C ASP A 167 -16.94 11.96 15.30
N THR A 168 -16.65 10.69 15.59
CA THR A 168 -16.45 10.23 16.98
C THR A 168 -15.27 10.95 17.64
N TYR A 169 -14.15 11.09 16.95
CA TYR A 169 -13.00 11.81 17.46
C TYR A 169 -13.33 13.31 17.68
N SER A 170 -14.03 13.92 16.73
CA SER A 170 -14.43 15.33 16.80
C SER A 170 -15.32 15.62 17.99
N MET A 171 -16.29 14.72 18.28
CA MET A 171 -17.14 14.83 19.47
C MET A 171 -16.32 14.77 20.77
N ASN A 172 -15.32 13.88 20.84
CA ASN A 172 -14.49 13.71 22.04
C ASN A 172 -13.60 14.92 22.31
N VAL A 173 -13.13 15.64 21.26
CA VAL A 173 -12.26 16.83 21.41
C VAL A 173 -13.03 18.15 21.38
N GLY A 174 -14.33 18.13 21.15
CA GLY A 174 -15.20 19.30 21.18
C GLY A 174 -15.07 20.21 19.96
N GLY A 175 -14.61 19.72 18.82
CA GLY A 175 -14.49 20.49 17.58
C GLY A 175 -14.20 19.61 16.38
N THR A 176 -14.59 20.03 15.17
CA THR A 176 -14.39 19.25 13.95
C THR A 176 -12.91 19.09 13.63
N ALA A 177 -12.42 17.85 13.65
CA ALA A 177 -11.03 17.49 13.41
C ALA A 177 -10.90 16.70 12.08
N THR A 178 -11.06 17.38 10.93
CA THR A 178 -11.03 16.78 9.60
C THR A 178 -9.74 16.01 9.32
N GLY A 179 -8.60 16.52 9.77
CA GLY A 179 -7.29 15.93 9.57
C GLY A 179 -6.97 14.70 10.44
N VAL A 180 -7.90 14.21 11.29
CA VAL A 180 -7.65 13.04 12.14
C VAL A 180 -7.59 11.75 11.34
N VAL A 181 -8.25 11.67 10.19
CA VAL A 181 -8.26 10.54 9.27
C VAL A 181 -8.09 11.01 7.83
N THR A 182 -7.72 10.11 6.93
CA THR A 182 -7.77 10.36 5.48
C THR A 182 -8.57 9.27 4.77
N GLY A 183 -8.95 9.55 3.51
CA GLY A 183 -9.83 8.67 2.74
C GLY A 183 -11.31 8.93 3.04
N LYS A 184 -11.62 10.13 3.50
CA LYS A 184 -12.99 10.59 3.75
C LYS A 184 -13.77 10.77 2.44
N PRO A 185 -15.10 10.77 2.49
CA PRO A 185 -15.93 11.28 1.40
C PRO A 185 -15.54 12.72 1.03
N LEU A 186 -15.68 13.08 -0.25
CA LEU A 186 -15.27 14.40 -0.76
C LEU A 186 -15.96 15.56 -0.01
N HIS A 187 -17.24 15.42 0.28
CA HIS A 187 -18.02 16.44 1.00
C HIS A 187 -17.65 16.57 2.50
N LEU A 188 -16.77 15.71 3.01
CA LEU A 188 -16.21 15.76 4.37
C LEU A 188 -14.70 16.10 4.38
N GLY A 189 -14.19 16.70 3.32
CA GLY A 189 -12.77 17.05 3.21
C GLY A 189 -11.90 15.98 2.59
N GLY A 190 -12.49 15.00 1.88
CA GLY A 190 -11.74 14.03 1.07
C GLY A 190 -11.04 14.71 -0.11
N SER A 191 -9.94 14.13 -0.59
CA SER A 191 -9.17 14.65 -1.73
C SER A 191 -9.65 14.07 -3.04
N LEU A 192 -9.77 14.93 -4.07
CA LEU A 192 -9.89 14.50 -5.46
C LEU A 192 -8.71 13.59 -5.84
N GLY A 193 -8.88 12.77 -6.87
CA GLY A 193 -7.84 11.86 -7.35
C GLY A 193 -7.49 10.69 -6.43
N ARG A 194 -7.99 10.64 -5.18
CA ARG A 194 -7.61 9.60 -4.20
C ARG A 194 -7.90 8.18 -4.68
N VAL A 195 -9.03 7.97 -5.35
CA VAL A 195 -9.45 6.64 -5.83
C VAL A 195 -8.47 6.11 -6.89
N LYS A 196 -7.99 6.98 -7.78
CA LYS A 196 -7.08 6.63 -8.87
C LYS A 196 -5.60 6.67 -8.45
N ALA A 197 -5.28 7.22 -7.29
CA ALA A 197 -3.90 7.57 -6.90
C ALA A 197 -2.93 6.39 -6.91
N THR A 198 -3.34 5.20 -6.47
CA THR A 198 -2.46 4.03 -6.42
C THR A 198 -2.11 3.55 -7.83
N GLY A 199 -3.10 3.39 -8.71
CA GLY A 199 -2.86 3.00 -10.10
C GLY A 199 -2.05 4.05 -10.87
N ARG A 200 -2.27 5.34 -10.59
CA ARG A 200 -1.44 6.43 -11.13
C ARG A 200 0.00 6.35 -10.66
N GLY A 201 0.25 5.98 -9.40
CA GLY A 201 1.60 5.73 -8.89
C GLY A 201 2.31 4.61 -9.63
N VAL A 202 1.60 3.51 -9.93
CA VAL A 202 2.11 2.41 -10.77
C VAL A 202 2.48 2.92 -12.17
N PHE A 203 1.62 3.71 -12.79
CA PHE A 203 1.90 4.31 -14.10
C PHE A 203 3.12 5.23 -14.07
N VAL A 204 3.20 6.16 -13.12
CA VAL A 204 4.30 7.14 -13.03
C VAL A 204 5.65 6.43 -12.88
N THR A 205 5.74 5.48 -11.95
CA THR A 205 6.97 4.72 -11.71
C THR A 205 7.30 3.79 -12.88
N GLY A 206 6.30 3.18 -13.48
CA GLY A 206 6.46 2.29 -14.63
C GLY A 206 6.90 3.03 -15.89
N ARG A 207 6.33 4.21 -16.15
CA ARG A 207 6.75 5.08 -17.26
C ARG A 207 8.24 5.43 -17.16
N GLU A 208 8.70 5.83 -15.99
CA GLU A 208 10.11 6.16 -15.78
C GLU A 208 11.00 4.92 -15.88
N ALA A 209 10.58 3.79 -15.31
CA ALA A 209 11.33 2.53 -15.41
C ALA A 209 11.46 2.07 -16.86
N ALA A 210 10.38 2.13 -17.65
CA ALA A 210 10.41 1.83 -19.09
C ALA A 210 11.38 2.76 -19.84
N ARG A 211 11.33 4.07 -19.58
CA ARG A 211 12.25 5.04 -20.15
C ARG A 211 13.72 4.70 -19.88
N ARG A 212 14.06 4.32 -18.63
CA ARG A 212 15.44 3.95 -18.25
C ARG A 212 15.88 2.63 -18.86
N LEU A 213 14.97 1.70 -19.13
CA LEU A 213 15.24 0.48 -19.89
C LEU A 213 15.32 0.70 -21.40
N GLY A 214 15.12 1.94 -21.91
CA GLY A 214 15.03 2.21 -23.34
C GLY A 214 13.80 1.57 -24.00
N MET A 215 12.77 1.25 -23.23
CA MET A 215 11.51 0.66 -23.70
C MET A 215 10.55 1.78 -24.11
N ASP A 216 10.14 1.80 -25.39
CA ASP A 216 9.03 2.66 -25.83
C ASP A 216 7.71 2.06 -25.33
N LEU A 217 6.92 2.88 -24.67
CA LEU A 217 5.58 2.46 -24.21
C LEU A 217 4.61 2.28 -25.38
N ARG A 218 4.83 2.96 -26.49
CA ARG A 218 3.98 2.80 -27.68
C ARG A 218 4.14 1.38 -28.24
N GLY A 219 3.04 0.62 -28.17
CA GLY A 219 3.01 -0.76 -28.60
C GLY A 219 3.60 -1.77 -27.62
N ALA A 220 4.14 -1.33 -26.47
CA ALA A 220 4.55 -2.24 -25.39
C ALA A 220 3.37 -3.08 -24.91
N ARG A 221 3.59 -4.37 -24.74
CA ARG A 221 2.57 -5.34 -24.32
C ARG A 221 2.53 -5.44 -22.81
N ILE A 222 1.38 -5.22 -22.21
CA ILE A 222 1.21 -5.22 -20.76
C ILE A 222 0.20 -6.28 -20.36
N ALA A 223 0.55 -7.09 -19.36
CA ALA A 223 -0.34 -8.03 -18.68
C ALA A 223 -0.64 -7.52 -17.27
N VAL A 224 -1.93 -7.49 -16.88
CA VAL A 224 -2.39 -6.94 -15.59
C VAL A 224 -3.14 -8.02 -14.82
N GLN A 225 -2.62 -8.40 -13.66
CA GLN A 225 -3.29 -9.28 -12.72
C GLN A 225 -3.98 -8.47 -11.64
N GLY A 226 -5.28 -8.66 -11.48
CA GLY A 226 -6.13 -7.83 -10.62
C GLY A 226 -6.63 -6.59 -11.36
N PHE A 227 -7.94 -6.52 -11.58
CA PHE A 227 -8.55 -5.44 -12.37
C PHE A 227 -9.51 -4.56 -11.54
N GLY A 228 -9.18 -4.40 -10.25
CA GLY A 228 -9.80 -3.42 -9.36
C GLY A 228 -9.20 -2.02 -9.53
N ASN A 229 -9.38 -1.15 -8.53
CA ASN A 229 -8.96 0.26 -8.57
C ASN A 229 -7.49 0.50 -8.97
N VAL A 230 -6.58 -0.42 -8.64
CA VAL A 230 -5.16 -0.26 -8.97
C VAL A 230 -4.87 -0.70 -10.40
N GLY A 231 -5.26 -1.93 -10.74
CA GLY A 231 -4.94 -2.52 -12.04
C GLY A 231 -5.68 -1.85 -13.18
N SER A 232 -6.97 -1.53 -13.04
CA SER A 232 -7.75 -0.89 -14.11
C SER A 232 -7.24 0.52 -14.41
N VAL A 233 -6.95 1.31 -13.37
CA VAL A 233 -6.41 2.67 -13.56
C VAL A 233 -4.99 2.65 -14.14
N ALA A 234 -4.13 1.74 -13.69
CA ALA A 234 -2.81 1.59 -14.30
C ALA A 234 -2.93 1.19 -15.78
N ALA A 235 -3.78 0.20 -16.09
CA ALA A 235 -4.03 -0.23 -17.47
C ALA A 235 -4.53 0.93 -18.37
N GLU A 236 -5.50 1.71 -17.88
CA GLU A 236 -6.05 2.87 -18.60
C GLU A 236 -4.94 3.88 -18.94
N LEU A 237 -4.14 4.29 -17.95
CA LEU A 237 -3.07 5.26 -18.13
C LEU A 237 -1.96 4.75 -19.05
N PHE A 238 -1.60 3.48 -19.00
CA PHE A 238 -0.64 2.90 -19.93
C PHE A 238 -1.20 2.81 -21.35
N ALA A 239 -2.48 2.50 -21.52
CA ALA A 239 -3.13 2.49 -22.82
C ALA A 239 -3.20 3.91 -23.44
N GLU A 240 -3.50 4.93 -22.62
CA GLU A 240 -3.43 6.35 -23.03
C GLU A 240 -2.01 6.74 -23.49
N ALA A 241 -0.97 6.16 -22.88
CA ALA A 241 0.42 6.33 -23.31
C ALA A 241 0.80 5.52 -24.57
N GLY A 242 -0.14 4.76 -25.13
CA GLY A 242 0.02 3.99 -26.38
C GLY A 242 0.42 2.52 -26.19
N ALA A 243 0.43 2.00 -24.96
CA ALA A 243 0.69 0.60 -24.71
C ALA A 243 -0.52 -0.28 -25.06
N LYS A 244 -0.28 -1.56 -25.28
CA LYS A 244 -1.29 -2.58 -25.55
C LYS A 244 -1.52 -3.43 -24.31
N ILE A 245 -2.71 -3.38 -23.74
CA ILE A 245 -3.08 -4.29 -22.64
C ILE A 245 -3.48 -5.63 -23.26
N VAL A 246 -2.58 -6.59 -23.21
CA VAL A 246 -2.74 -7.87 -23.92
C VAL A 246 -3.38 -8.96 -23.05
N ALA A 247 -3.36 -8.83 -21.75
CA ALA A 247 -4.01 -9.75 -20.83
C ALA A 247 -4.49 -9.04 -19.58
N VAL A 248 -5.66 -9.41 -19.10
CA VAL A 248 -6.22 -8.97 -17.82
C VAL A 248 -6.78 -10.18 -17.08
N GLN A 249 -6.49 -10.26 -15.79
CA GLN A 249 -7.03 -11.27 -14.90
C GLN A 249 -7.71 -10.63 -13.68
N ASP A 250 -8.86 -11.17 -13.30
CA ASP A 250 -9.50 -10.88 -12.02
C ASP A 250 -9.99 -12.19 -11.34
N HIS A 251 -10.83 -12.05 -10.30
CA HIS A 251 -11.38 -13.18 -9.56
C HIS A 251 -12.35 -14.04 -10.40
N THR A 252 -12.85 -13.54 -11.53
CA THR A 252 -13.77 -14.27 -12.42
C THR A 252 -13.02 -15.08 -13.47
N GLY A 253 -11.77 -14.69 -13.82
CA GLY A 253 -10.96 -15.41 -14.79
C GLY A 253 -9.94 -14.53 -15.50
N THR A 254 -9.50 -14.98 -16.68
CA THR A 254 -8.48 -14.32 -17.50
C THR A 254 -8.99 -14.12 -18.92
N ILE A 255 -8.78 -12.90 -19.45
CA ILE A 255 -9.03 -12.57 -20.86
C ILE A 255 -7.74 -12.11 -21.53
N VAL A 256 -7.50 -12.57 -22.76
CA VAL A 256 -6.29 -12.31 -23.54
C VAL A 256 -6.66 -11.81 -24.93
N ASN A 257 -5.96 -10.76 -25.38
CA ASN A 257 -6.00 -10.28 -26.76
C ASN A 257 -4.63 -9.74 -27.18
N THR A 258 -3.91 -10.46 -28.02
CA THR A 258 -2.55 -10.08 -28.45
C THR A 258 -2.51 -8.75 -29.23
N ASN A 259 -3.63 -8.30 -29.79
CA ASN A 259 -3.75 -7.02 -30.48
C ASN A 259 -4.05 -5.85 -29.53
N GLY A 260 -4.37 -6.14 -28.26
CA GLY A 260 -4.77 -5.21 -27.20
C GLY A 260 -6.27 -5.25 -26.93
N LEU A 261 -6.63 -5.18 -25.65
CA LEU A 261 -8.01 -5.13 -25.15
C LEU A 261 -8.55 -3.69 -25.25
N ASP A 262 -9.80 -3.54 -25.66
CA ASP A 262 -10.52 -2.27 -25.61
C ASP A 262 -10.96 -1.95 -24.18
N LEU A 263 -10.18 -1.14 -23.48
CA LEU A 263 -10.42 -0.80 -22.07
C LEU A 263 -11.68 0.06 -21.89
N ALA A 264 -12.04 0.87 -22.85
CA ALA A 264 -13.24 1.70 -22.74
C ALA A 264 -14.51 0.84 -22.66
N GLN A 265 -14.50 -0.31 -23.30
CA GLN A 265 -15.59 -1.29 -23.21
C GLN A 265 -15.39 -2.29 -22.06
N LEU A 266 -14.15 -2.72 -21.81
CA LEU A 266 -13.85 -3.73 -20.77
C LEU A 266 -14.11 -3.22 -19.34
N ILE A 267 -13.65 -2.01 -18.99
CA ILE A 267 -13.74 -1.48 -17.62
C ILE A 267 -15.19 -1.44 -17.09
N PRO A 268 -16.18 -0.89 -17.84
CA PRO A 268 -17.56 -0.89 -17.37
C PRO A 268 -18.16 -2.29 -17.16
N VAL A 269 -17.79 -3.26 -17.99
CA VAL A 269 -18.23 -4.66 -17.86
C VAL A 269 -17.56 -5.33 -16.66
N ALA A 270 -16.24 -5.19 -16.56
CA ALA A 270 -15.47 -5.78 -15.45
C ALA A 270 -15.91 -5.29 -14.09
N ASN A 271 -16.26 -4.01 -13.95
CA ASN A 271 -16.76 -3.43 -12.70
C ASN A 271 -18.09 -4.00 -12.23
N LYS A 272 -18.90 -4.56 -13.12
CA LYS A 272 -20.21 -5.13 -12.81
C LYS A 272 -20.19 -6.65 -12.68
N GLU A 273 -19.53 -7.33 -13.60
CA GLU A 273 -19.67 -8.76 -13.82
C GLU A 273 -18.33 -9.51 -13.89
N GLY A 274 -17.19 -8.77 -13.79
CA GLY A 274 -15.85 -9.33 -13.94
C GLY A 274 -15.38 -9.40 -15.40
N VAL A 275 -14.07 -9.64 -15.56
CA VAL A 275 -13.41 -9.54 -16.88
C VAL A 275 -13.88 -10.56 -17.88
N VAL A 276 -14.29 -11.76 -17.44
CA VAL A 276 -14.77 -12.84 -18.35
C VAL A 276 -16.14 -12.56 -18.95
N ALA A 277 -16.88 -11.60 -18.45
CA ALA A 277 -18.13 -11.17 -19.04
C ALA A 277 -17.95 -10.38 -20.35
N PHE A 278 -16.73 -9.88 -20.61
CA PHE A 278 -16.37 -9.16 -21.83
C PHE A 278 -16.04 -10.12 -22.99
N LYS A 279 -17.07 -10.80 -23.52
CA LYS A 279 -16.93 -11.89 -24.49
C LYS A 279 -16.51 -11.48 -25.89
N SER A 280 -16.64 -10.21 -26.24
CA SER A 280 -16.39 -9.70 -27.61
C SER A 280 -14.96 -9.18 -27.83
N GLY A 281 -14.15 -9.09 -26.80
CA GLY A 281 -12.88 -8.34 -26.84
C GLY A 281 -11.61 -9.18 -26.77
N GLY A 282 -11.72 -10.52 -26.58
CA GLY A 282 -10.56 -11.39 -26.45
C GLY A 282 -10.94 -12.82 -26.12
N ASP A 283 -9.95 -13.68 -26.00
CA ASP A 283 -10.11 -15.08 -25.66
C ASP A 283 -10.10 -15.28 -24.14
N ILE A 284 -11.07 -16.03 -23.63
CA ILE A 284 -11.09 -16.43 -22.21
C ILE A 284 -10.19 -17.68 -22.08
N VAL A 285 -9.20 -17.59 -21.20
CA VAL A 285 -8.23 -18.66 -20.95
C VAL A 285 -8.21 -19.08 -19.48
N PRO A 286 -7.71 -20.28 -19.15
CA PRO A 286 -7.49 -20.68 -17.77
C PRO A 286 -6.61 -19.68 -16.99
N ASN A 287 -6.88 -19.51 -15.71
CA ASN A 287 -6.18 -18.51 -14.87
C ASN A 287 -4.65 -18.71 -14.84
N GLU A 288 -4.16 -19.96 -14.90
CA GLU A 288 -2.72 -20.21 -14.92
C GLU A 288 -2.06 -19.82 -16.23
N ASP A 289 -2.81 -19.75 -17.34
CA ASP A 289 -2.28 -19.33 -18.63
C ASP A 289 -1.97 -17.84 -18.70
N PHE A 290 -2.52 -17.03 -17.78
CA PHE A 290 -2.15 -15.63 -17.62
C PHE A 290 -0.63 -15.47 -17.50
N TRP A 291 0.03 -16.34 -16.73
CA TRP A 291 1.46 -16.26 -16.45
C TRP A 291 2.35 -16.66 -17.62
N ASN A 292 1.76 -17.27 -18.66
CA ASN A 292 2.44 -17.65 -19.89
C ASN A 292 2.26 -16.61 -21.01
N VAL A 293 1.43 -15.58 -20.78
CA VAL A 293 1.18 -14.53 -21.79
C VAL A 293 2.46 -13.74 -22.06
N ALA A 294 2.83 -13.66 -23.34
CA ALA A 294 3.99 -12.87 -23.74
C ALA A 294 3.72 -11.37 -23.56
N CYS A 295 4.43 -10.75 -22.63
CA CYS A 295 4.33 -9.33 -22.33
C CYS A 295 5.71 -8.72 -22.10
N ASP A 296 5.79 -7.39 -22.22
CA ASP A 296 6.99 -6.60 -21.94
C ASP A 296 6.97 -6.06 -20.51
N ILE A 297 5.76 -5.78 -20.01
CA ILE A 297 5.50 -5.30 -18.63
C ILE A 297 4.44 -6.18 -17.98
N LEU A 298 4.70 -6.61 -16.75
CA LEU A 298 3.78 -7.36 -15.91
C LEU A 298 3.37 -6.50 -14.69
N ILE A 299 2.06 -6.35 -14.46
CA ILE A 299 1.51 -5.57 -13.33
C ILE A 299 0.72 -6.50 -12.41
N PRO A 300 1.34 -7.08 -11.37
CA PRO A 300 0.62 -7.81 -10.32
C PRO A 300 -0.07 -6.80 -9.38
N ALA A 301 -1.38 -6.68 -9.47
CA ALA A 301 -2.20 -5.74 -8.71
C ALA A 301 -3.38 -6.42 -7.98
N ALA A 302 -3.31 -7.74 -7.75
CA ALA A 302 -4.35 -8.51 -7.05
C ALA A 302 -3.99 -8.77 -5.58
N LEU A 303 -3.23 -9.84 -5.32
CA LEU A 303 -2.95 -10.36 -3.99
C LEU A 303 -1.44 -10.50 -3.75
N GLU A 304 -1.07 -10.73 -2.50
CA GLU A 304 0.29 -11.10 -2.10
C GLU A 304 0.70 -12.48 -2.63
N GLY A 305 2.02 -12.71 -2.78
CA GLY A 305 2.59 -14.00 -3.11
C GLY A 305 2.25 -14.55 -4.49
N GLN A 306 1.75 -13.73 -5.42
CA GLN A 306 1.31 -14.18 -6.74
C GLN A 306 2.46 -14.57 -7.66
N ILE A 307 3.59 -13.86 -7.62
CA ILE A 307 4.77 -14.23 -8.40
C ILE A 307 5.58 -15.22 -7.57
N THR A 308 5.35 -16.51 -7.84
CA THR A 308 6.12 -17.63 -7.26
C THR A 308 7.43 -17.84 -8.02
N ALA A 309 8.35 -18.65 -7.47
CA ALA A 309 9.60 -19.01 -8.15
C ALA A 309 9.35 -19.60 -9.55
N GLU A 310 8.35 -20.46 -9.69
CA GLU A 310 7.98 -21.06 -10.98
C GLU A 310 7.49 -20.01 -12.00
N ARG A 311 6.61 -19.10 -11.57
CA ARG A 311 6.08 -18.03 -12.43
C ARG A 311 7.17 -17.02 -12.80
N ALA A 312 8.09 -16.72 -11.86
CA ALA A 312 9.25 -15.90 -12.13
C ALA A 312 10.20 -16.49 -13.19
N GLN A 313 10.33 -17.82 -13.26
CA GLN A 313 11.10 -18.50 -14.31
C GLN A 313 10.45 -18.44 -15.69
N LYS A 314 9.11 -18.41 -15.76
CA LYS A 314 8.35 -18.47 -17.01
C LYS A 314 8.06 -17.09 -17.62
N THR A 315 7.98 -16.03 -16.83
CA THR A 315 7.60 -14.70 -17.35
C THR A 315 8.53 -14.22 -18.45
N THR A 316 7.96 -13.62 -19.48
CA THR A 316 8.71 -12.95 -20.58
C THR A 316 8.89 -11.46 -20.34
N ALA A 317 8.27 -10.93 -19.29
CA ALA A 317 8.35 -9.50 -18.95
C ALA A 317 9.80 -9.07 -18.67
N LYS A 318 10.15 -7.89 -19.14
CA LYS A 318 11.40 -7.20 -18.82
C LYS A 318 11.24 -6.28 -17.61
N LEU A 319 10.01 -5.93 -17.30
CA LEU A 319 9.65 -5.01 -16.23
C LEU A 319 8.45 -5.54 -15.46
N VAL A 320 8.58 -5.61 -14.14
CA VAL A 320 7.49 -5.93 -13.20
C VAL A 320 7.18 -4.69 -12.37
N LEU A 321 5.91 -4.30 -12.31
CA LEU A 321 5.41 -3.15 -11.56
C LEU A 321 4.47 -3.63 -10.46
N GLU A 322 4.94 -3.66 -9.23
CA GLU A 322 4.16 -4.23 -8.11
C GLU A 322 3.04 -3.27 -7.65
N GLY A 323 1.86 -3.46 -8.22
CA GLY A 323 0.66 -2.71 -7.82
C GLY A 323 0.03 -3.21 -6.52
N ALA A 324 0.06 -4.52 -6.24
CA ALA A 324 -0.34 -5.11 -4.97
C ALA A 324 0.77 -4.97 -3.92
N ASN A 325 0.47 -5.22 -2.64
CA ASN A 325 1.48 -5.33 -1.60
C ASN A 325 2.06 -6.75 -1.58
N GLY A 326 3.40 -6.87 -1.57
CA GLY A 326 4.11 -8.14 -1.49
C GLY A 326 3.72 -9.18 -2.55
N PRO A 327 3.51 -8.83 -3.84
CA PRO A 327 3.03 -9.79 -4.82
C PRO A 327 4.11 -10.80 -5.23
N THR A 328 5.38 -10.50 -5.01
CA THR A 328 6.54 -11.34 -5.37
C THR A 328 7.10 -12.01 -4.11
N VAL A 329 7.17 -13.33 -4.10
CA VAL A 329 7.81 -14.05 -3.00
C VAL A 329 9.34 -13.87 -3.03
N PRO A 330 10.07 -13.94 -1.88
CA PRO A 330 11.50 -13.66 -1.84
C PRO A 330 12.35 -14.46 -2.84
N GLN A 331 12.06 -15.76 -3.01
CA GLN A 331 12.78 -16.59 -3.98
C GLN A 331 12.54 -16.15 -5.44
N ALA A 332 11.34 -15.65 -5.73
CA ALA A 332 11.02 -15.14 -7.07
C ALA A 332 11.74 -13.81 -7.36
N ASP A 333 11.94 -12.97 -6.35
CA ASP A 333 12.67 -11.70 -6.48
C ASP A 333 14.13 -11.95 -6.91
N ASP A 334 14.79 -12.93 -6.28
CA ASP A 334 16.14 -13.34 -6.65
C ASP A 334 16.21 -13.89 -8.09
N ILE A 335 15.27 -14.76 -8.48
CA ILE A 335 15.18 -15.32 -9.84
C ILE A 335 14.96 -14.22 -10.89
N LEU A 336 14.07 -13.26 -10.63
CA LEU A 336 13.82 -12.14 -11.54
C LEU A 336 15.08 -11.28 -11.71
N ALA A 337 15.80 -11.02 -10.61
CA ALA A 337 17.06 -10.27 -10.65
C ALA A 337 18.14 -10.99 -11.46
N GLU A 338 18.33 -12.31 -11.25
CA GLU A 338 19.30 -13.14 -12.03
C GLU A 338 18.95 -13.17 -13.52
N ARG A 339 17.67 -13.11 -13.87
CA ARG A 339 17.20 -13.06 -15.27
C ARG A 339 17.26 -11.66 -15.88
N GLY A 340 17.70 -10.64 -15.13
CA GLY A 340 17.76 -9.26 -15.60
C GLY A 340 16.37 -8.60 -15.75
N VAL A 341 15.34 -9.14 -15.09
CA VAL A 341 14.02 -8.55 -15.05
C VAL A 341 14.02 -7.44 -14.00
N LEU A 342 13.72 -6.22 -14.40
CA LEU A 342 13.62 -5.10 -13.48
C LEU A 342 12.31 -5.17 -12.69
N VAL A 343 12.39 -5.10 -11.37
CA VAL A 343 11.23 -5.02 -10.49
C VAL A 343 11.16 -3.63 -9.84
N VAL A 344 10.08 -2.89 -10.08
CA VAL A 344 9.76 -1.70 -9.28
C VAL A 344 8.92 -2.19 -8.09
N PRO A 345 9.48 -2.17 -6.88
CA PRO A 345 8.85 -2.81 -5.73
C PRO A 345 7.63 -2.03 -5.24
N ASP A 346 6.71 -2.74 -4.63
CA ASP A 346 5.43 -2.25 -4.10
C ASP A 346 5.56 -1.00 -3.22
N VAL A 347 6.59 -0.96 -2.38
CA VAL A 347 6.86 0.14 -1.45
C VAL A 347 6.92 1.50 -2.14
N ILE A 348 7.46 1.56 -3.37
CA ILE A 348 7.47 2.78 -4.18
C ILE A 348 6.39 2.75 -5.27
N CYS A 349 6.15 1.61 -5.90
CA CYS A 349 5.26 1.48 -7.06
C CYS A 349 3.81 1.88 -6.73
N ASN A 350 3.26 1.37 -5.63
CA ASN A 350 1.88 1.63 -5.21
C ASN A 350 1.74 2.78 -4.17
N ALA A 351 2.80 3.55 -3.94
CA ALA A 351 2.81 4.63 -2.95
C ALA A 351 1.98 5.86 -3.33
N GLY A 352 1.41 5.90 -4.53
CA GLY A 352 0.52 6.99 -4.95
C GLY A 352 -0.64 7.21 -3.99
N GLY A 353 -1.23 6.11 -3.48
CA GLY A 353 -2.33 6.18 -2.53
C GLY A 353 -1.97 6.91 -1.23
N VAL A 354 -0.84 6.60 -0.60
CA VAL A 354 -0.40 7.29 0.62
C VAL A 354 0.04 8.72 0.33
N THR A 355 0.56 8.99 -0.85
CA THR A 355 0.95 10.36 -1.27
C THR A 355 -0.27 11.27 -1.41
N VAL A 356 -1.35 10.81 -2.04
CA VAL A 356 -2.59 11.61 -2.11
C VAL A 356 -3.29 11.69 -0.74
N SER A 357 -3.16 10.66 0.11
CA SER A 357 -3.60 10.77 1.50
C SER A 357 -2.84 11.88 2.27
N TYR A 358 -1.55 12.07 1.96
CA TYR A 358 -0.79 13.20 2.49
C TYR A 358 -1.35 14.54 1.98
N PHE A 359 -1.70 14.63 0.71
CA PHE A 359 -2.32 15.86 0.17
C PHE A 359 -3.67 16.14 0.82
N GLU A 360 -4.51 15.13 1.06
CA GLU A 360 -5.76 15.27 1.80
C GLU A 360 -5.52 15.90 3.18
N TRP A 361 -4.57 15.37 3.93
CA TRP A 361 -4.19 15.88 5.25
C TRP A 361 -3.68 17.34 5.20
N VAL A 362 -2.87 17.70 4.20
CA VAL A 362 -2.41 19.08 3.97
C VAL A 362 -3.58 20.00 3.66
N GLN A 363 -4.51 19.58 2.81
CA GLN A 363 -5.70 20.33 2.43
C GLN A 363 -6.63 20.54 3.63
N ASP A 364 -6.79 19.53 4.49
CA ASP A 364 -7.57 19.63 5.73
C ASP A 364 -7.04 20.74 6.66
N PHE A 365 -5.72 20.86 6.81
CA PHE A 365 -5.12 21.92 7.63
C PHE A 365 -5.13 23.30 6.99
N SER A 366 -4.97 23.37 5.68
CA SER A 366 -5.00 24.65 4.98
C SER A 366 -6.42 25.16 4.72
N SER A 367 -7.42 24.28 4.85
CA SER A 367 -8.80 24.55 4.45
C SER A 367 -8.91 25.05 3.01
N PHE A 368 -7.96 24.64 2.16
CA PHE A 368 -7.89 24.98 0.76
C PHE A 368 -7.68 23.70 -0.08
N PHE A 369 -8.63 23.43 -0.96
CA PHE A 369 -8.67 22.18 -1.73
C PHE A 369 -8.19 22.39 -3.15
N TRP A 370 -7.31 21.49 -3.61
CA TRP A 370 -6.74 21.51 -4.95
C TRP A 370 -7.65 20.76 -5.93
N ASP A 371 -7.58 21.14 -7.20
CA ASP A 371 -8.20 20.37 -8.26
C ASP A 371 -7.43 19.07 -8.54
N GLU A 372 -8.03 18.17 -9.34
CA GLU A 372 -7.43 16.86 -9.63
C GLU A 372 -6.13 16.96 -10.42
N ASP A 373 -6.02 17.96 -11.32
CA ASP A 373 -4.82 18.16 -12.13
C ASP A 373 -3.64 18.63 -11.26
N GLU A 374 -3.88 19.56 -10.33
CA GLU A 374 -2.87 19.97 -9.37
C GLU A 374 -2.38 18.79 -8.51
N ILE A 375 -3.31 17.95 -8.05
CA ILE A 375 -3.00 16.75 -7.26
C ILE A 375 -2.13 15.80 -8.10
N ASN A 376 -2.51 15.55 -9.34
CA ASN A 376 -1.80 14.65 -10.25
C ASN A 376 -0.38 15.14 -10.55
N VAL A 377 -0.20 16.43 -10.82
CA VAL A 377 1.13 17.04 -11.06
C VAL A 377 2.02 16.93 -9.81
N ARG A 378 1.46 17.18 -8.63
CA ARG A 378 2.20 17.08 -7.35
C ARG A 378 2.58 15.63 -7.04
N LEU A 379 1.65 14.69 -7.31
CA LEU A 379 1.89 13.25 -7.16
C LEU A 379 3.03 12.79 -8.06
N ASP A 380 2.96 13.12 -9.35
CA ASP A 380 3.99 12.79 -10.33
C ASP A 380 5.37 13.25 -9.86
N ARG A 381 5.48 14.50 -9.43
CA ARG A 381 6.74 15.08 -8.94
C ARG A 381 7.30 14.36 -7.71
N ILE A 382 6.47 14.03 -6.71
CA ILE A 382 6.92 13.33 -5.51
C ILE A 382 7.37 11.91 -5.85
N MET A 383 6.58 11.18 -6.63
CA MET A 383 6.89 9.81 -7.02
C MET A 383 8.17 9.73 -7.86
N MET A 384 8.33 10.65 -8.83
CA MET A 384 9.53 10.73 -9.66
C MET A 384 10.79 11.06 -8.86
N ASN A 385 10.72 12.05 -7.97
CA ASN A 385 11.86 12.41 -7.12
C ASN A 385 12.28 11.26 -6.21
N ALA A 386 11.31 10.55 -5.63
CA ALA A 386 11.59 9.39 -4.79
C ALA A 386 12.23 8.25 -5.59
N LEU A 387 11.66 7.92 -6.75
CA LEU A 387 12.18 6.86 -7.62
C LEU A 387 13.61 7.17 -8.11
N ASN A 388 13.90 8.44 -8.47
CA ASN A 388 15.24 8.84 -8.89
C ASN A 388 16.29 8.62 -7.79
N GLN A 389 15.98 9.01 -6.55
CA GLN A 389 16.90 8.79 -5.41
C GLN A 389 17.11 7.30 -5.11
N ILE A 390 16.04 6.50 -5.22
CA ILE A 390 16.13 5.04 -5.07
C ILE A 390 17.00 4.45 -6.17
N TRP A 391 16.84 4.91 -7.40
CA TRP A 391 17.60 4.43 -8.54
C TRP A 391 19.09 4.78 -8.42
N ASP A 392 19.39 6.03 -8.07
CA ASP A 392 20.77 6.48 -7.84
C ASP A 392 21.47 5.64 -6.74
N THR A 393 20.71 5.26 -5.70
CA THR A 393 21.21 4.37 -4.64
C THR A 393 21.42 2.94 -5.16
N ALA A 394 20.52 2.43 -5.98
CA ALA A 394 20.65 1.11 -6.60
C ALA A 394 21.91 1.04 -7.49
N ASP A 395 22.11 2.02 -8.34
CA ASP A 395 23.27 2.11 -9.24
C ASP A 395 24.59 2.25 -8.46
N LYS A 396 24.62 3.13 -7.45
CA LYS A 396 25.77 3.36 -6.59
C LYS A 396 26.25 2.08 -5.88
N HIS A 397 25.31 1.30 -5.36
CA HIS A 397 25.62 0.10 -4.58
C HIS A 397 25.50 -1.20 -5.37
N LYS A 398 25.06 -1.14 -6.64
CA LYS A 398 24.82 -2.30 -7.52
C LYS A 398 23.84 -3.31 -6.88
N ILE A 399 22.73 -2.81 -6.39
CA ILE A 399 21.68 -3.56 -5.71
C ILE A 399 20.34 -3.40 -6.42
N THR A 400 19.40 -4.28 -6.12
CA THR A 400 18.04 -4.20 -6.68
C THR A 400 17.31 -2.93 -6.20
N LEU A 401 16.31 -2.46 -6.97
CA LEU A 401 15.48 -1.33 -6.55
C LEU A 401 14.75 -1.61 -5.22
N ARG A 402 14.39 -2.87 -4.94
CA ARG A 402 13.79 -3.26 -3.65
C ARG A 402 14.75 -2.99 -2.49
N THR A 403 15.98 -3.49 -2.57
CA THR A 403 17.00 -3.25 -1.54
C THR A 403 17.31 -1.77 -1.40
N ALA A 404 17.44 -1.04 -2.53
CA ALA A 404 17.69 0.40 -2.53
C ALA A 404 16.53 1.19 -1.90
N THR A 405 15.28 0.80 -2.14
CA THR A 405 14.09 1.43 -1.54
C THR A 405 14.14 1.36 -0.02
N TYR A 406 14.44 0.17 0.53
CA TYR A 406 14.59 -0.01 1.96
C TYR A 406 15.81 0.75 2.52
N ALA A 407 16.95 0.75 1.81
CA ALA A 407 18.14 1.48 2.23
C ALA A 407 17.86 2.99 2.35
N VAL A 408 17.27 3.61 1.32
CA VAL A 408 16.87 5.03 1.32
C VAL A 408 15.85 5.33 2.42
N ALA A 409 14.85 4.48 2.60
CA ALA A 409 13.83 4.67 3.63
C ALA A 409 14.44 4.58 5.04
N CYS A 410 15.23 3.53 5.32
CA CYS A 410 15.90 3.34 6.59
C CYS A 410 16.87 4.49 6.90
N GLU A 411 17.67 4.93 5.93
CA GLU A 411 18.59 6.06 6.08
C GLU A 411 17.83 7.30 6.56
N ARG A 412 16.74 7.69 5.89
CA ARG A 412 15.92 8.85 6.25
C ARG A 412 15.33 8.76 7.66
N ILE A 413 14.84 7.56 8.04
CA ILE A 413 14.26 7.33 9.37
C ILE A 413 15.34 7.42 10.43
N LEU A 414 16.48 6.77 10.20
CA LEU A 414 17.57 6.70 11.17
C LEU A 414 18.31 8.02 11.32
N MET A 415 18.44 8.83 10.26
CA MET A 415 18.93 10.22 10.37
C MET A 415 18.01 11.03 11.28
N ALA A 416 16.71 11.02 11.03
CA ALA A 416 15.74 11.72 11.90
C ALA A 416 15.78 11.20 13.34
N ARG A 417 16.00 9.88 13.54
CA ARG A 417 16.16 9.28 14.87
C ARG A 417 17.44 9.74 15.56
N GLN A 418 18.55 9.80 14.84
CA GLN A 418 19.83 10.26 15.36
C GLN A 418 19.78 11.73 15.76
N GLU A 419 19.17 12.59 14.93
CA GLU A 419 19.06 14.03 15.20
C GLU A 419 18.14 14.33 16.41
N ARG A 420 17.06 13.55 16.58
CA ARG A 420 16.16 13.68 17.74
C ARG A 420 16.71 13.06 19.02
N GLY A 421 17.68 12.15 18.92
CA GLY A 421 18.26 11.45 20.07
C GLY A 421 17.30 10.49 20.75
N LEU A 422 17.75 9.92 21.85
CA LEU A 422 16.96 9.15 22.82
C LEU A 422 16.64 10.06 24.02
N TYR A 423 15.38 10.15 24.36
CA TYR A 423 14.92 10.91 25.52
C TYR A 423 14.51 9.95 26.64
N PRO A 424 14.83 10.27 27.90
CA PRO A 424 15.81 11.21 28.40
C PRO A 424 17.25 10.75 28.18
#